data_3e8f6db7162320d23ef8d342aad265fa
#
_entry.id   3e8f6db7162320d23ef8d342aad265fa
#
_cell.length_a   1.000
_cell.length_b   1.000
_cell.length_c   1.000
_cell.angle_alpha   90.00
_cell.angle_beta   90.00
_cell.angle_gamma   90.00
#
_symmetry.space_group_name_H-M   'P 1'
#
loop_
_entity.id
_entity.type
_entity.pdbx_description
1 polymer ?
#
loop_
_entity_poly.entity_id
_entity_poly.type
_entity_poly.pdbx_seq_one_letter_code
_entity_poly.pdbx_strand_id
1 'polypeptide(L)'
;IGQVEGAFIQGMGWLTMEELVWHPKTGALLTHAPSTYKIPTANDCPPVLNVQLFEGANPHDTIHRSKAVGEPPLLLPFSVFFAIRDAVAACGPVGCCPPLRAPATAEAVLDAIDAVRT
;
A
#
# COMPACT_ATOMS: atom_id res chain seq x y z
N ILE A 1 14.55 6.32 11.42
CA ILE A 1 14.30 6.40 9.97
C ILE A 1 14.00 5.01 9.44
N GLY A 2 14.89 4.05 9.53
CA GLY A 2 14.71 2.71 8.95
C GLY A 2 13.39 1.98 9.33
N GLN A 3 12.84 2.21 10.52
CA GLN A 3 11.52 1.67 10.89
C GLN A 3 10.40 2.29 10.05
N VAL A 4 10.50 3.57 9.74
CA VAL A 4 9.52 4.27 8.90
C VAL A 4 9.61 3.79 7.44
N GLU A 5 10.83 3.69 6.91
CA GLU A 5 11.09 3.18 5.56
C GLU A 5 10.59 1.74 5.40
N GLY A 6 10.95 0.86 6.35
CA GLY A 6 10.52 -0.53 6.34
C GLY A 6 9.00 -0.68 6.42
N ALA A 7 8.34 0.08 7.29
CA ALA A 7 6.89 0.06 7.41
C ALA A 7 6.20 0.62 6.15
N PHE A 8 6.78 1.64 5.51
CA PHE A 8 6.28 2.14 4.23
C PHE A 8 6.30 1.07 3.15
N ILE A 9 7.43 0.40 2.97
CA ILE A 9 7.56 -0.65 1.95
C ILE A 9 6.64 -1.84 2.24
N GLN A 10 6.53 -2.24 3.51
CA GLN A 10 5.60 -3.29 3.90
C GLN A 10 4.14 -2.93 3.57
N GLY A 11 3.69 -1.75 3.96
CA GLY A 11 2.32 -1.32 3.67
C GLY A 11 2.07 -1.11 2.17
N MET A 12 3.08 -0.69 1.41
CA MET A 12 3.01 -0.66 -0.05
C MET A 12 2.75 -2.06 -0.61
N GLY A 13 3.47 -3.07 -0.12
CA GLY A 13 3.24 -4.47 -0.49
C GLY A 13 1.81 -4.91 -0.21
N TRP A 14 1.30 -4.66 0.98
CA TRP A 14 -0.06 -5.01 1.38
C TRP A 14 -1.13 -4.39 0.48
N LEU A 15 -0.89 -3.18 0.02
CA LEU A 15 -1.86 -2.44 -0.79
C LEU A 15 -1.74 -2.67 -2.30
N THR A 16 -0.65 -3.31 -2.77
CA THR A 16 -0.39 -3.42 -4.21
C THR A 16 -0.09 -4.82 -4.73
N MET A 17 0.43 -5.73 -3.91
CA MET A 17 0.90 -7.03 -4.42
C MET A 17 0.67 -8.23 -3.49
N GLU A 18 0.52 -8.03 -2.19
CA GLU A 18 0.36 -9.11 -1.23
C GLU A 18 -1.09 -9.59 -1.22
N GLU A 19 -1.38 -10.66 -1.94
CA GLU A 19 -2.73 -11.17 -2.13
C GLU A 19 -2.93 -12.52 -1.43
N LEU A 20 -4.00 -12.64 -0.66
CA LEU A 20 -4.43 -13.88 -0.06
C LEU A 20 -5.46 -14.57 -0.96
N VAL A 21 -5.06 -15.68 -1.58
CA VAL A 21 -5.92 -16.46 -2.46
C VAL A 21 -6.30 -17.77 -1.78
N TRP A 22 -7.58 -18.02 -1.67
CA TRP A 22 -8.14 -19.19 -1.04
C TRP A 22 -8.77 -20.14 -2.07
N HIS A 23 -8.57 -21.43 -1.90
CA HIS A 23 -9.20 -22.42 -2.77
C HIS A 23 -10.73 -22.41 -2.54
N PRO A 24 -11.56 -22.18 -3.58
CA PRO A 24 -12.99 -21.90 -3.41
C PRO A 24 -13.82 -23.04 -2.82
N LYS A 25 -13.36 -24.29 -2.98
CA LYS A 25 -14.07 -25.47 -2.48
C LYS A 25 -13.57 -25.96 -1.12
N THR A 26 -12.27 -25.82 -0.85
CA THR A 26 -11.65 -26.42 0.34
C THR A 26 -11.33 -25.40 1.42
N GLY A 27 -11.31 -24.11 1.11
CA GLY A 27 -10.87 -23.05 2.01
C GLY A 27 -9.36 -23.08 2.30
N ALA A 28 -8.57 -23.88 1.60
CA ALA A 28 -7.12 -23.90 1.78
C ALA A 28 -6.48 -22.63 1.23
N LEU A 29 -5.55 -22.03 2.00
CA LEU A 29 -4.77 -20.88 1.54
C LEU A 29 -3.79 -21.35 0.46
N LEU A 30 -3.85 -20.75 -0.72
CA LEU A 30 -2.97 -21.08 -1.87
C LEU A 30 -1.70 -20.23 -1.86
N THR A 31 -1.75 -19.02 -1.34
CA THR A 31 -0.63 -18.07 -1.26
C THR A 31 0.06 -18.15 0.11
N HIS A 32 0.66 -19.29 0.42
CA HIS A 32 1.26 -19.55 1.74
C HIS A 32 2.79 -19.74 1.71
N ALA A 33 3.43 -19.40 0.61
CA ALA A 33 4.87 -19.55 0.44
C ALA A 33 5.46 -18.34 -0.32
N PRO A 34 6.76 -18.02 -0.18
CA PRO A 34 7.40 -16.91 -0.89
C PRO A 34 7.27 -16.96 -2.41
N SER A 35 7.07 -18.15 -2.98
CA SER A 35 6.82 -18.33 -4.41
C SER A 35 5.43 -17.89 -4.85
N THR A 36 4.47 -17.84 -3.95
CA THR A 36 3.05 -17.57 -4.24
C THR A 36 2.55 -16.29 -3.55
N TYR A 37 3.00 -16.00 -2.34
CA TYR A 37 2.72 -14.77 -1.62
C TYR A 37 3.83 -13.75 -1.90
N LYS A 38 3.52 -12.71 -2.66
CA LYS A 38 4.51 -11.76 -3.17
C LYS A 38 4.69 -10.60 -2.21
N ILE A 39 5.86 -10.54 -1.57
CA ILE A 39 6.27 -9.35 -0.80
C ILE A 39 7.15 -8.44 -1.67
N PRO A 40 7.22 -7.14 -1.38
CA PRO A 40 8.11 -6.23 -2.09
C PRO A 40 9.56 -6.70 -2.06
N THR A 41 10.21 -6.60 -3.20
CA THR A 41 11.65 -6.83 -3.34
C THR A 41 12.40 -5.49 -3.35
N ALA A 42 13.73 -5.55 -3.33
CA ALA A 42 14.55 -4.33 -3.43
C ALA A 42 14.26 -3.52 -4.71
N ASN A 43 13.85 -4.18 -5.80
CA ASN A 43 13.51 -3.51 -7.06
C ASN A 43 12.14 -2.80 -7.03
N ASP A 44 11.29 -3.16 -6.10
CA ASP A 44 9.97 -2.54 -5.93
C ASP A 44 10.06 -1.26 -5.07
N CYS A 45 11.19 -1.05 -4.41
CA CYS A 45 11.42 0.16 -3.62
C CYS A 45 11.48 1.38 -4.54
N PRO A 46 10.85 2.51 -4.16
CA PRO A 46 10.99 3.76 -4.89
C PRO A 46 12.47 4.14 -5.05
N PRO A 47 12.91 4.57 -6.25
CA PRO A 47 14.32 4.96 -6.46
C PRO A 47 14.72 6.20 -5.65
N VAL A 48 13.72 6.96 -5.18
CA VAL A 48 13.88 8.09 -4.27
C VAL A 48 12.85 7.94 -3.15
N LEU A 49 13.34 7.72 -1.94
CA LEU A 49 12.52 7.65 -0.72
C LEU A 49 13.16 8.57 0.33
N ASN A 50 12.65 9.78 0.44
CA ASN A 50 13.14 10.76 1.39
C ASN A 50 12.31 10.70 2.67
N VAL A 51 12.93 10.35 3.78
CA VAL A 51 12.30 10.33 5.10
C VAL A 51 12.99 11.36 5.99
N GLN A 52 12.21 12.30 6.49
CA GLN A 52 12.69 13.32 7.42
C GLN A 52 11.84 13.30 8.69
N LEU A 53 12.50 13.37 9.84
CA LEU A 53 11.82 13.53 11.12
C LEU A 53 11.47 15.00 11.33
N PHE A 54 10.25 15.23 11.80
CA PHE A 54 9.83 16.57 12.17
C PHE A 54 10.58 17.01 13.44
N GLU A 55 11.23 18.17 13.40
CA GLU A 55 12.08 18.67 14.48
C GLU A 55 11.29 19.34 15.63
N GLY A 56 9.99 19.32 15.59
CA GLY A 56 9.13 19.90 16.62
C GLY A 56 9.06 19.05 17.89
N ALA A 57 9.05 19.71 19.06
CA ALA A 57 8.78 19.03 20.32
C ALA A 57 7.31 18.61 20.40
N ASN A 58 7.05 17.41 20.97
CA ASN A 58 5.69 17.01 21.28
C ASN A 58 5.07 17.94 22.34
N PRO A 59 3.96 18.63 22.07
CA PRO A 59 3.31 19.53 23.01
C PRO A 59 2.61 18.79 24.15
N HIS A 60 2.32 17.48 23.98
CA HIS A 60 1.64 16.69 24.99
C HIS A 60 2.62 16.17 26.04
N ASP A 61 2.16 16.11 27.28
CA ASP A 61 2.93 15.58 28.38
C ASP A 61 2.80 14.03 28.38
N THR A 62 3.73 13.40 27.69
CA THR A 62 3.85 11.95 27.59
C THR A 62 5.20 11.51 28.11
N ILE A 63 5.38 10.23 28.41
CA ILE A 63 6.65 9.67 28.88
C ILE A 63 7.73 9.99 27.84
N HIS A 64 8.77 10.71 28.28
CA HIS A 64 9.86 11.22 27.42
C HIS A 64 9.37 12.02 26.21
N ARG A 65 8.19 12.60 26.27
CA ARG A 65 7.54 13.28 25.14
C ARG A 65 7.42 12.44 23.87
N SER A 66 7.43 11.14 24.03
CA SER A 66 7.30 10.18 22.93
C SER A 66 5.85 10.06 22.48
N LYS A 67 5.64 9.95 21.17
CA LYS A 67 4.36 9.58 20.54
C LYS A 67 4.35 8.12 20.07
N ALA A 68 5.37 7.36 20.41
CA ALA A 68 5.66 6.04 19.88
C ALA A 68 5.79 6.04 18.34
N VAL A 69 6.50 5.04 17.79
CA VAL A 69 6.65 4.86 16.35
C VAL A 69 6.27 3.45 16.02
N GLY A 70 5.48 2.76 16.22
CA GLY A 70 5.16 1.39 15.86
C GLY A 70 4.53 1.30 14.48
N GLU A 71 3.29 0.90 14.41
CA GLU A 71 2.54 0.64 13.19
C GLU A 71 2.05 1.88 12.41
N PRO A 72 1.91 3.10 12.98
CA PRO A 72 1.43 4.25 12.21
C PRO A 72 2.14 4.49 10.87
N PRO A 73 3.46 4.30 10.73
CA PRO A 73 4.13 4.41 9.44
C PRO A 73 3.63 3.45 8.36
N LEU A 74 3.03 2.32 8.75
CA LEU A 74 2.41 1.37 7.83
C LEU A 74 1.20 1.96 7.08
N LEU A 75 0.59 3.02 7.61
CA LEU A 75 -0.55 3.70 6.96
C LEU A 75 -0.13 4.70 5.88
N LEU A 76 1.14 5.13 5.87
CA LEU A 76 1.64 6.04 4.85
C LEU A 76 1.46 5.53 3.41
N PRO A 77 1.60 4.23 3.13
CA PRO A 77 1.38 3.66 1.80
C PRO A 77 -0.03 3.77 1.23
N PHE A 78 -1.02 4.23 2.00
CA PHE A 78 -2.29 4.64 1.38
C PHE A 78 -2.09 5.73 0.32
N SER A 79 -1.03 6.53 0.44
CA SER A 79 -0.65 7.49 -0.60
C SER A 79 -0.35 6.82 -1.93
N VAL A 80 0.29 5.65 -1.91
CA VAL A 80 0.57 4.84 -3.12
C VAL A 80 -0.74 4.32 -3.72
N PHE A 81 -1.61 3.75 -2.90
CA PHE A 81 -2.89 3.24 -3.36
C PHE A 81 -3.75 4.34 -4.00
N PHE A 82 -3.83 5.49 -3.36
CA PHE A 82 -4.60 6.61 -3.90
C PHE A 82 -3.97 7.23 -5.15
N ALA A 83 -2.63 7.24 -5.25
CA ALA A 83 -1.96 7.67 -6.48
C ALA A 83 -2.27 6.74 -7.66
N ILE A 84 -2.30 5.41 -7.43
CA ILE A 84 -2.73 4.44 -8.44
C ILE A 84 -4.21 4.69 -8.82
N ARG A 85 -5.07 4.88 -7.84
CA ARG A 85 -6.49 5.16 -8.07
C ARG A 85 -6.71 6.43 -8.88
N ASP A 86 -5.95 7.49 -8.60
CA ASP A 86 -6.01 8.74 -9.35
C ASP A 86 -5.52 8.55 -10.80
N ALA A 87 -4.47 7.76 -10.98
CA ALA A 87 -3.99 7.40 -12.32
C ALA A 87 -5.04 6.61 -13.12
N VAL A 88 -5.75 5.68 -12.47
CA VAL A 88 -6.87 4.95 -13.08
C VAL A 88 -8.03 5.90 -13.41
N ALA A 89 -8.35 6.84 -12.51
CA ALA A 89 -9.39 7.83 -12.77
C ALA A 89 -9.11 8.69 -14.01
N ALA A 90 -7.84 8.98 -14.29
CA ALA A 90 -7.44 9.70 -15.48
C ALA A 90 -7.69 8.93 -16.81
N CYS A 91 -7.96 7.64 -16.75
CA CYS A 91 -8.35 6.82 -17.91
C CYS A 91 -9.84 6.93 -18.26
N GLY A 92 -10.66 7.51 -17.40
CA GLY A 92 -12.11 7.65 -17.57
C GLY A 92 -12.58 9.10 -17.65
N PRO A 93 -13.90 9.33 -17.59
CA PRO A 93 -14.46 10.68 -17.59
C PRO A 93 -14.03 11.50 -16.37
N VAL A 94 -13.99 12.82 -16.53
CA VAL A 94 -13.66 13.74 -15.42
C VAL A 94 -14.61 13.52 -14.24
N GLY A 95 -14.05 13.32 -13.05
CA GLY A 95 -14.81 13.10 -11.83
C GLY A 95 -15.27 11.65 -11.60
N CYS A 96 -14.86 10.70 -12.44
CA CYS A 96 -15.15 9.29 -12.19
C CYS A 96 -14.41 8.80 -10.92
N CYS A 97 -15.04 7.83 -10.26
CA CYS A 97 -14.50 7.18 -9.07
C CYS A 97 -14.19 5.71 -9.42
N PRO A 98 -12.92 5.34 -9.67
CA PRO A 98 -12.58 3.98 -10.05
C PRO A 98 -12.93 2.96 -8.97
N PRO A 99 -13.49 1.80 -9.33
CA PRO A 99 -13.76 0.71 -8.39
C PRO A 99 -12.48 -0.11 -8.12
N LEU A 100 -11.38 0.55 -7.77
CA LEU A 100 -10.12 -0.11 -7.48
C LEU A 100 -10.21 -0.81 -6.12
N ARG A 101 -9.99 -2.13 -6.12
CA ARG A 101 -9.90 -2.94 -4.90
C ARG A 101 -8.47 -3.01 -4.37
N ALA A 102 -8.31 -3.23 -3.09
CA ALA A 102 -7.04 -3.57 -2.48
C ALA A 102 -6.91 -5.11 -2.30
N PRO A 103 -5.74 -5.70 -2.51
CA PRO A 103 -4.55 -5.04 -3.06
C PRO A 103 -4.75 -4.61 -4.52
N ALA A 104 -4.16 -3.47 -4.90
CA ALA A 104 -4.17 -2.95 -6.27
C ALA A 104 -3.17 -3.73 -7.14
N THR A 105 -3.40 -5.02 -7.30
CA THR A 105 -2.60 -5.87 -8.20
C THR A 105 -2.75 -5.40 -9.64
N ALA A 106 -1.85 -5.83 -10.51
CA ALA A 106 -1.94 -5.49 -11.94
C ALA A 106 -3.31 -5.84 -12.53
N GLU A 107 -3.88 -6.99 -12.14
CA GLU A 107 -5.21 -7.43 -12.55
C GLU A 107 -6.31 -6.49 -12.02
N ALA A 108 -6.26 -6.13 -10.72
CA ALA A 108 -7.22 -5.19 -10.13
C ALA A 108 -7.16 -3.80 -10.78
N VAL A 109 -5.97 -3.36 -11.18
CA VAL A 109 -5.77 -2.09 -11.90
C VAL A 109 -6.38 -2.16 -13.30
N LEU A 110 -6.15 -3.26 -14.04
CA LEU A 110 -6.74 -3.46 -15.36
C LEU A 110 -8.27 -3.50 -15.30
N ASP A 111 -8.84 -4.28 -14.38
CA ASP A 111 -10.29 -4.33 -14.16
C ASP A 111 -10.87 -2.95 -13.88
N ALA A 112 -10.19 -2.15 -13.05
CA ALA A 112 -10.65 -0.81 -12.71
C ALA A 112 -10.52 0.18 -13.89
N ILE A 113 -9.48 0.04 -14.73
CA ILE A 113 -9.32 0.83 -15.97
C ILE A 113 -10.46 0.50 -16.94
N ASP A 114 -10.76 -0.77 -17.16
CA ASP A 114 -11.84 -1.19 -18.05
C ASP A 114 -13.19 -0.67 -17.57
N ALA A 115 -13.43 -0.72 -16.25
CA ALA A 115 -14.66 -0.24 -15.65
C ALA A 115 -14.89 1.29 -15.78
N VAL A 116 -13.82 2.09 -15.85
CA VAL A 116 -13.99 3.57 -16.03
C VAL A 116 -14.03 4.00 -17.48
N ARG A 117 -13.72 3.11 -18.43
CA ARG A 117 -13.76 3.38 -19.88
C ARG A 117 -15.10 3.02 -20.53
N THR A 118 -15.91 2.24 -19.82
CA THR A 118 -17.29 1.88 -20.26
C THR A 118 -18.31 2.91 -19.82
#